data_4108ad93837e94db748b78f2841c0893
#
_entry.id   4108ad93837e94db748b78f2841c0893
#
_cell.length_a   1.000
_cell.length_b   1.000
_cell.length_c   1.000
_cell.angle_alpha   90.00
_cell.angle_beta   90.00
_cell.angle_gamma   90.00
#
_symmetry.space_group_name_H-M   'P 1'
#
loop_
_entity.id
_entity.type
_entity.pdbx_description
1 polymer ?
#
loop_
_entity_poly.entity_id
_entity_poly.type
_entity_poly.pdbx_seq_one_letter_code
_entity_poly.pdbx_strand_id
1 'polypeptide(L)'
;MNTLKPLIAAAVSLCCVNVYAADSASNAELEARIAKLEGNNAPSQFKNSQVSLYGSIRPTLSYLDDSQDDTWDVRDALSRVGIKASTEFADGWSAIAQGEWSVDIANSGNFGKARQAYAAIASPYGQVGIGKQRPAQYTLVAEYVDIFNHGNSPYAYDHDSPFFVDNFLTYQLVTGNLTWMAGAQFDGDKGDDATDMVNLGVGYDIDNLHIGIGYITQNTADQQGVEGDDKTLGGVVAYTFSNDLYLAVSYQDKQYNYDAGSMNKDRSGSTLDTALAYPIFDDYKIKLGYFQFKDGIKDNTSADYNGFNTTLEWNPVDNVRVHLEYLDKSYDNRDNDHAVTIGFRYDFSLTWHG
;
A
#
# COMPACT_ATOMS: atom_id res chain seq x y z
N MET A 1 27.55 27.28 -7.98
CA MET A 1 26.54 26.23 -7.83
C MET A 1 27.15 24.91 -8.31
N ASN A 2 28.10 24.32 -7.59
CA ASN A 2 28.76 23.06 -7.98
C ASN A 2 29.47 22.41 -6.77
N THR A 3 28.74 22.19 -5.65
CA THR A 3 29.33 21.65 -4.42
C THR A 3 28.61 20.45 -3.82
N LEU A 4 27.66 19.86 -4.55
CA LEU A 4 26.88 18.69 -4.04
C LEU A 4 27.33 17.33 -4.62
N LYS A 5 28.24 17.30 -5.57
CA LYS A 5 28.67 16.04 -6.21
C LYS A 5 29.58 15.10 -5.38
N PRO A 6 30.37 15.56 -4.38
CA PRO A 6 31.24 14.62 -3.65
C PRO A 6 30.55 13.88 -2.48
N LEU A 7 29.36 14.28 -2.02
CA LEU A 7 28.71 13.63 -0.86
C LEU A 7 27.96 12.34 -1.23
N ILE A 8 27.57 12.17 -2.47
CA ILE A 8 26.79 11.00 -2.92
C ILE A 8 27.69 9.77 -3.13
N ALA A 9 28.93 9.96 -3.52
CA ALA A 9 29.90 8.86 -3.66
C ALA A 9 30.30 8.23 -2.32
N ALA A 10 30.20 8.96 -1.21
CA ALA A 10 30.56 8.47 0.12
C ALA A 10 29.46 7.62 0.78
N ALA A 11 28.19 7.79 0.43
CA ALA A 11 27.08 7.08 1.05
C ALA A 11 26.89 5.64 0.51
N VAL A 12 27.33 5.37 -0.72
CA VAL A 12 27.23 4.03 -1.32
C VAL A 12 28.39 3.13 -0.92
N SER A 13 29.51 3.70 -0.46
CA SER A 13 30.71 2.94 -0.07
C SER A 13 30.70 2.42 1.38
N LEU A 14 29.72 2.74 2.20
CA LEU A 14 29.74 2.36 3.62
C LEU A 14 29.09 0.99 3.93
N CYS A 15 28.54 0.29 2.97
CA CYS A 15 27.88 -1.00 3.21
C CYS A 15 28.73 -2.25 2.94
N CYS A 16 29.95 -2.12 2.37
CA CYS A 16 30.81 -3.29 2.15
C CYS A 16 32.27 -2.90 2.19
N VAL A 17 32.92 -2.85 3.35
CA VAL A 17 34.39 -3.05 3.38
C VAL A 17 34.84 -3.65 4.72
N ASN A 18 35.25 -4.91 4.69
CA ASN A 18 36.34 -5.37 5.52
C ASN A 18 37.65 -4.84 4.89
N VAL A 19 38.29 -3.90 5.59
CA VAL A 19 39.55 -3.31 5.13
C VAL A 19 40.70 -4.24 5.52
N TYR A 20 41.29 -4.86 4.53
CA TYR A 20 42.72 -5.21 4.60
C TYR A 20 43.52 -4.01 4.12
N ALA A 21 44.43 -3.52 4.96
CA ALA A 21 45.38 -2.50 4.60
C ALA A 21 46.28 -2.96 3.47
N ALA A 22 46.24 -2.26 2.36
CA ALA A 22 47.23 -2.38 1.29
C ALA A 22 47.47 -0.99 0.67
N ASP A 23 48.72 -0.59 0.75
CA ASP A 23 49.48 0.43 0.02
C ASP A 23 48.73 1.68 -0.49
N SER A 24 49.30 2.81 -0.08
CA SER A 24 48.98 4.16 -0.51
C SER A 24 49.12 4.32 -2.05
N ALA A 25 48.04 4.01 -2.77
CA ALA A 25 47.88 4.53 -4.11
C ALA A 25 47.90 6.05 -4.06
N SER A 26 48.77 6.69 -4.88
CA SER A 26 48.89 8.15 -4.88
C SER A 26 47.53 8.78 -5.25
N ASN A 27 47.22 9.94 -4.69
CA ASN A 27 46.00 10.67 -5.03
C ASN A 27 45.80 10.84 -6.55
N ALA A 28 46.90 10.94 -7.30
CA ALA A 28 46.88 11.00 -8.76
C ALA A 28 46.40 9.68 -9.43
N GLU A 29 46.67 8.51 -8.82
CA GLU A 29 46.19 7.23 -9.32
C GLU A 29 44.72 6.98 -8.99
N LEU A 30 44.26 7.46 -7.82
CA LEU A 30 42.86 7.50 -7.47
C LEU A 30 42.05 8.47 -8.35
N GLU A 31 42.59 9.66 -8.62
CA GLU A 31 42.00 10.63 -9.54
C GLU A 31 41.94 10.08 -10.98
N ALA A 32 43.02 9.37 -11.45
CA ALA A 32 43.03 8.73 -12.77
C ALA A 32 42.02 7.56 -12.84
N ARG A 33 41.79 6.80 -11.73
CA ARG A 33 40.77 5.74 -11.68
C ARG A 33 39.38 6.31 -11.61
N ILE A 34 39.18 7.41 -10.88
CA ILE A 34 37.89 8.14 -10.84
C ILE A 34 37.61 8.73 -12.23
N ALA A 35 38.56 9.39 -12.88
CA ALA A 35 38.39 9.94 -14.21
C ALA A 35 38.17 8.81 -15.27
N LYS A 36 38.76 7.63 -15.07
CA LYS A 36 38.51 6.46 -15.94
C LYS A 36 37.15 5.80 -15.69
N LEU A 37 36.61 5.89 -14.45
CA LEU A 37 35.25 5.44 -14.11
C LEU A 37 34.21 6.47 -14.58
N GLU A 38 34.53 7.75 -14.50
CA GLU A 38 33.71 8.86 -15.02
C GLU A 38 33.80 8.99 -16.56
N GLY A 39 34.94 8.66 -17.15
CA GLY A 39 35.20 8.67 -18.61
C GLY A 39 34.79 7.41 -19.34
N ASN A 40 34.56 6.28 -18.65
CA ASN A 40 33.77 5.20 -19.18
C ASN A 40 32.31 5.69 -19.13
N ASN A 41 31.89 6.28 -20.25
CA ASN A 41 30.51 6.58 -20.53
C ASN A 41 29.64 5.51 -19.87
N ALA A 42 28.86 5.89 -18.87
CA ALA A 42 27.68 5.10 -18.54
C ALA A 42 27.05 4.75 -19.89
N PRO A 43 26.86 3.47 -20.21
CA PRO A 43 26.44 3.10 -21.54
C PRO A 43 25.22 3.94 -21.88
N SER A 44 25.16 4.39 -23.11
CA SER A 44 24.03 5.15 -23.69
C SER A 44 22.65 4.47 -23.49
N GLN A 45 22.65 3.31 -22.85
CA GLN A 45 21.53 2.50 -22.41
C GLN A 45 20.70 3.10 -21.27
N PHE A 46 21.21 4.13 -20.53
CA PHE A 46 20.47 4.77 -19.44
C PHE A 46 19.90 6.15 -19.81
N LYS A 47 20.00 6.59 -21.06
CA LYS A 47 19.25 7.73 -21.55
C LYS A 47 17.76 7.45 -21.36
N ASN A 48 17.02 8.38 -20.74
CA ASN A 48 15.61 8.23 -20.37
C ASN A 48 15.33 7.21 -19.25
N SER A 49 16.29 7.01 -18.36
CA SER A 49 16.10 6.18 -17.18
C SER A 49 15.84 7.03 -15.94
N GLN A 50 15.00 6.54 -15.06
CA GLN A 50 14.70 7.16 -13.78
C GLN A 50 14.80 6.10 -12.68
N VAL A 51 15.48 6.44 -11.58
CA VAL A 51 15.49 5.61 -10.37
C VAL A 51 15.05 6.47 -9.20
N SER A 52 14.09 6.01 -8.45
CA SER A 52 13.56 6.67 -7.26
C SER A 52 13.75 5.79 -6.04
N LEU A 53 14.37 6.33 -4.99
CA LEU A 53 14.35 5.78 -3.64
C LEU A 53 13.30 6.56 -2.84
N TYR A 54 12.37 5.88 -2.22
CA TYR A 54 11.32 6.52 -1.45
C TYR A 54 11.05 5.76 -0.15
N GLY A 55 10.36 6.40 0.77
CA GLY A 55 9.95 5.74 2.00
C GLY A 55 9.09 6.62 2.89
N SER A 56 8.62 6.00 3.96
CA SER A 56 7.79 6.64 4.98
C SER A 56 8.15 6.04 6.33
N ILE A 57 8.49 6.87 7.29
CA ILE A 57 8.79 6.47 8.68
C ILE A 57 7.63 6.92 9.54
N ARG A 58 7.02 6.00 10.30
CA ARG A 58 5.72 6.19 10.96
C ARG A 58 5.65 5.64 12.38
N PRO A 59 6.47 6.13 13.34
CA PRO A 59 6.35 5.74 14.74
C PRO A 59 5.06 6.27 15.34
N THR A 60 4.48 5.50 16.24
CA THR A 60 3.32 5.88 17.05
C THR A 60 3.50 5.49 18.49
N LEU A 61 2.89 6.26 19.40
CA LEU A 61 2.64 5.87 20.77
C LEU A 61 1.12 5.73 20.94
N SER A 62 0.67 4.55 21.28
CA SER A 62 -0.75 4.22 21.39
C SER A 62 -1.10 3.75 22.80
N TYR A 63 -2.23 4.25 23.29
CA TYR A 63 -2.96 3.64 24.39
C TYR A 63 -4.07 2.78 23.77
N LEU A 64 -4.08 1.51 24.14
CA LEU A 64 -5.01 0.52 23.64
C LEU A 64 -5.79 -0.04 24.82
N ASP A 65 -7.11 -0.08 24.68
CA ASP A 65 -8.04 -0.74 25.58
C ASP A 65 -8.80 -1.76 24.74
N ASP A 66 -8.49 -3.04 24.91
CA ASP A 66 -9.01 -4.16 24.12
C ASP A 66 -9.83 -5.15 24.95
N SER A 67 -10.52 -4.68 26.00
CA SER A 67 -11.33 -5.51 26.87
C SER A 67 -10.61 -6.49 27.79
N GLN A 68 -9.34 -6.77 27.56
CA GLN A 68 -8.55 -7.70 28.38
C GLN A 68 -7.51 -6.94 29.19
N ASP A 69 -6.80 -6.00 28.58
CA ASP A 69 -5.74 -5.23 29.20
C ASP A 69 -5.64 -3.81 28.61
N ASP A 70 -5.37 -2.84 29.48
CA ASP A 70 -5.00 -1.49 29.10
C ASP A 70 -3.50 -1.42 28.86
N THR A 71 -3.06 -1.09 27.66
CA THR A 71 -1.63 -1.05 27.34
C THR A 71 -1.19 0.23 26.64
N TRP A 72 -0.02 0.75 27.06
CA TRP A 72 0.73 1.72 26.28
C TRP A 72 1.77 1.00 25.43
N ASP A 73 1.81 1.29 24.15
CA ASP A 73 2.72 0.62 23.24
C ASP A 73 3.31 1.60 22.21
N VAL A 74 4.63 1.48 21.97
CA VAL A 74 5.29 2.14 20.85
C VAL A 74 5.20 1.22 19.64
N ARG A 75 4.55 1.68 18.60
CA ARG A 75 4.24 0.86 17.41
C ARG A 75 4.75 1.50 16.13
N ASP A 76 4.72 0.72 15.09
CA ASP A 76 4.97 1.12 13.71
C ASP A 76 3.66 1.16 12.92
N ALA A 77 3.34 2.32 12.36
CA ALA A 77 2.15 2.52 11.53
C ALA A 77 2.47 2.35 10.04
N LEU A 78 3.04 1.20 9.66
CA LEU A 78 3.37 0.82 8.29
C LEU A 78 4.54 1.63 7.69
N SER A 79 5.63 1.80 8.47
CA SER A 79 6.89 2.30 7.93
C SER A 79 7.38 1.43 6.78
N ARG A 80 7.96 2.06 5.77
CA ARG A 80 8.38 1.38 4.56
C ARG A 80 9.50 2.10 3.84
N VAL A 81 10.23 1.34 3.04
CA VAL A 81 11.20 1.84 2.07
C VAL A 81 10.99 1.12 0.76
N GLY A 82 11.16 1.83 -0.33
CA GLY A 82 11.01 1.27 -1.67
C GLY A 82 11.98 1.87 -2.67
N ILE A 83 12.22 1.12 -3.72
CA ILE A 83 12.95 1.55 -4.90
C ILE A 83 12.10 1.29 -6.13
N LYS A 84 12.05 2.26 -7.03
CA LYS A 84 11.38 2.14 -8.33
C LYS A 84 12.33 2.59 -9.41
N ALA A 85 12.49 1.77 -10.45
CA ALA A 85 13.27 2.08 -11.63
C ALA A 85 12.36 2.02 -12.86
N SER A 86 12.57 2.94 -13.82
CA SER A 86 11.93 2.90 -15.12
C SER A 86 12.90 3.33 -16.19
N THR A 87 12.80 2.71 -17.37
CA THR A 87 13.64 3.03 -18.54
C THR A 87 12.77 2.99 -19.78
N GLU A 88 12.71 4.08 -20.52
CA GLU A 88 12.13 4.06 -21.86
C GLU A 88 13.11 3.41 -22.83
N PHE A 89 12.73 2.30 -23.47
CA PHE A 89 13.56 1.54 -24.38
C PHE A 89 13.12 1.63 -25.84
N ALA A 90 11.89 2.13 -26.09
CA ALA A 90 11.37 2.48 -27.40
C ALA A 90 10.30 3.58 -27.21
N ASP A 91 9.93 4.28 -28.28
CA ASP A 91 8.95 5.37 -28.24
C ASP A 91 7.62 4.91 -27.62
N GLY A 92 7.29 5.48 -26.46
CA GLY A 92 6.13 5.12 -25.63
C GLY A 92 6.20 3.74 -24.96
N TRP A 93 7.36 3.06 -24.95
CA TRP A 93 7.55 1.78 -24.28
C TRP A 93 8.57 1.88 -23.13
N SER A 94 8.16 1.53 -21.94
CA SER A 94 9.01 1.57 -20.75
C SER A 94 9.01 0.25 -20.00
N ALA A 95 10.22 -0.16 -19.57
CA ALA A 95 10.39 -1.21 -18.58
C ALA A 95 10.36 -0.59 -17.17
N ILE A 96 9.66 -1.22 -16.24
CA ILE A 96 9.49 -0.77 -14.86
C ILE A 96 9.86 -1.92 -13.92
N ALA A 97 10.57 -1.60 -12.83
CA ALA A 97 10.77 -2.50 -11.70
C ALA A 97 10.53 -1.75 -10.41
N GLN A 98 9.84 -2.38 -9.45
CA GLN A 98 9.56 -1.80 -8.15
C GLN A 98 9.70 -2.84 -7.05
N GLY A 99 10.38 -2.46 -5.95
CA GLY A 99 10.39 -3.18 -4.69
C GLY A 99 10.03 -2.24 -3.56
N GLU A 100 9.14 -2.66 -2.66
CA GLU A 100 8.77 -1.94 -1.44
C GLU A 100 8.67 -2.94 -0.30
N TRP A 101 9.33 -2.63 0.82
CA TRP A 101 9.35 -3.46 2.02
C TRP A 101 8.88 -2.66 3.23
N SER A 102 8.15 -3.32 4.13
CA SER A 102 7.91 -2.77 5.46
C SER A 102 9.23 -2.70 6.25
N VAL A 103 9.31 -1.74 7.15
CA VAL A 103 10.42 -1.61 8.12
C VAL A 103 9.80 -1.57 9.50
N ASP A 104 10.19 -2.49 10.37
CA ASP A 104 9.74 -2.49 11.76
C ASP A 104 10.63 -1.57 12.59
N ILE A 105 10.25 -0.31 12.70
CA ILE A 105 11.04 0.69 13.46
C ILE A 105 10.76 0.64 14.97
N ALA A 106 9.69 -0.03 15.39
CA ALA A 106 9.31 -0.09 16.80
C ALA A 106 10.07 -1.17 17.57
N ASN A 107 10.35 -2.33 16.95
CA ASN A 107 10.92 -3.48 17.64
C ASN A 107 12.31 -3.85 17.12
N SER A 108 12.39 -4.33 15.90
CA SER A 108 13.62 -4.98 15.39
C SER A 108 14.51 -4.09 14.54
N GLY A 109 13.96 -3.04 13.95
CA GLY A 109 14.64 -2.23 12.91
C GLY A 109 14.87 -2.98 11.59
N ASN A 110 14.37 -4.21 11.47
CA ASN A 110 14.60 -5.06 10.30
C ASN A 110 13.64 -4.72 9.15
N PHE A 111 14.10 -5.05 7.94
CA PHE A 111 13.20 -5.12 6.79
C PHE A 111 12.22 -6.29 6.99
N GLY A 112 10.94 -5.98 6.85
CA GLY A 112 9.86 -6.96 6.91
C GLY A 112 9.53 -7.55 5.55
N LYS A 113 8.30 -8.05 5.43
CA LYS A 113 7.80 -8.64 4.18
C LYS A 113 7.76 -7.61 3.06
N ALA A 114 8.01 -8.07 1.83
CA ALA A 114 7.75 -7.26 0.65
C ALA A 114 6.25 -6.92 0.58
N ARG A 115 5.97 -5.63 0.44
CA ARG A 115 4.63 -5.11 0.16
C ARG A 115 4.37 -5.18 -1.34
N GLN A 116 5.32 -4.73 -2.14
CA GLN A 116 5.33 -4.85 -3.60
C GLN A 116 6.69 -5.34 -4.05
N ALA A 117 6.72 -6.20 -5.07
CA ALA A 117 7.93 -6.66 -5.73
C ALA A 117 7.54 -7.16 -7.12
N TYR A 118 7.66 -6.30 -8.14
CA TYR A 118 7.20 -6.62 -9.49
C TYR A 118 8.03 -5.96 -10.58
N ALA A 119 7.91 -6.52 -11.77
CA ALA A 119 8.38 -5.91 -13.01
C ALA A 119 7.16 -5.66 -13.94
N ALA A 120 7.23 -4.62 -14.77
CA ALA A 120 6.19 -4.31 -15.73
C ALA A 120 6.74 -3.73 -17.03
N ILE A 121 5.94 -3.85 -18.08
CA ILE A 121 6.14 -3.15 -19.36
C ILE A 121 4.92 -2.24 -19.55
N ALA A 122 5.18 -0.95 -19.65
CA ALA A 122 4.19 0.05 -20.04
C ALA A 122 4.31 0.38 -21.54
N SER A 123 3.20 0.59 -22.21
CA SER A 123 3.11 0.89 -23.63
C SER A 123 1.89 1.79 -23.89
N PRO A 124 1.72 2.35 -25.13
CA PRO A 124 0.49 3.06 -25.51
C PRO A 124 -0.78 2.21 -25.44
N TYR A 125 -0.64 0.89 -25.34
CA TYR A 125 -1.74 -0.09 -25.26
C TYR A 125 -2.03 -0.54 -23.83
N GLY A 126 -1.38 0.04 -22.83
CA GLY A 126 -1.52 -0.30 -21.42
C GLY A 126 -0.24 -0.87 -20.81
N GLN A 127 -0.34 -1.23 -19.54
CA GLN A 127 0.77 -1.80 -18.75
C GLN A 127 0.46 -3.25 -18.37
N VAL A 128 1.41 -4.13 -18.60
CA VAL A 128 1.42 -5.51 -18.09
C VAL A 128 2.46 -5.62 -16.98
N GLY A 129 2.08 -6.13 -15.82
CA GLY A 129 2.95 -6.31 -14.65
C GLY A 129 2.92 -7.75 -14.13
N ILE A 130 4.05 -8.22 -13.60
CA ILE A 130 4.19 -9.55 -13.00
C ILE A 130 4.94 -9.46 -11.67
N GLY A 131 4.44 -10.16 -10.65
CA GLY A 131 4.99 -10.21 -9.30
C GLY A 131 4.00 -9.74 -8.25
N LYS A 132 4.47 -9.36 -7.06
CA LYS A 132 3.62 -8.92 -5.96
C LYS A 132 3.16 -7.48 -6.16
N GLN A 133 1.85 -7.29 -6.33
CA GLN A 133 1.25 -6.00 -6.69
C GLN A 133 -0.08 -5.77 -5.95
N ARG A 134 -0.61 -4.55 -6.05
CA ARG A 134 -1.95 -4.21 -5.57
C ARG A 134 -3.02 -4.71 -6.55
N PRO A 135 -4.10 -5.30 -6.07
CA PRO A 135 -5.26 -5.65 -6.90
C PRO A 135 -6.08 -4.41 -7.28
N ALA A 136 -6.90 -4.53 -8.32
CA ALA A 136 -7.82 -3.47 -8.75
C ALA A 136 -8.80 -3.07 -7.64
N GLN A 137 -9.24 -4.02 -6.82
CA GLN A 137 -10.12 -3.79 -5.68
C GLN A 137 -9.52 -2.79 -4.68
N TYR A 138 -8.22 -2.88 -4.39
CA TYR A 138 -7.57 -1.87 -3.56
C TYR A 138 -7.39 -0.56 -4.32
N THR A 139 -6.78 -0.60 -5.50
CA THR A 139 -6.35 0.60 -6.25
C THR A 139 -7.53 1.48 -6.70
N LEU A 140 -8.67 0.87 -7.06
CA LEU A 140 -9.82 1.59 -7.60
C LEU A 140 -10.96 1.78 -6.59
N VAL A 141 -10.91 1.10 -5.44
CA VAL A 141 -11.99 1.16 -4.44
C VAL A 141 -11.47 1.55 -3.06
N ALA A 142 -10.65 0.71 -2.42
CA ALA A 142 -10.31 0.88 -1.01
C ALA A 142 -9.36 2.05 -0.75
N GLU A 143 -8.45 2.37 -1.67
CA GLU A 143 -7.46 3.44 -1.52
C GLU A 143 -8.11 4.80 -1.21
N TYR A 144 -9.33 5.03 -1.68
CA TYR A 144 -10.08 6.28 -1.49
C TYR A 144 -10.67 6.43 -0.08
N VAL A 145 -10.82 5.35 0.67
CA VAL A 145 -11.24 5.37 2.08
C VAL A 145 -10.08 5.13 3.04
N ASP A 146 -8.92 4.67 2.55
CA ASP A 146 -7.69 4.43 3.32
C ASP A 146 -6.91 5.73 3.56
N ILE A 147 -7.52 6.68 4.28
CA ILE A 147 -6.93 8.02 4.49
C ILE A 147 -6.36 8.22 5.90
N PHE A 148 -6.54 7.29 6.82
CA PHE A 148 -6.12 7.39 8.21
C PHE A 148 -4.65 7.03 8.40
N ASN A 149 -4.10 7.32 9.58
CA ASN A 149 -2.65 7.21 9.82
C ASN A 149 -2.27 6.00 10.67
N HIS A 150 -3.21 5.43 11.41
CA HIS A 150 -2.93 4.35 12.35
C HIS A 150 -2.67 3.03 11.61
N GLY A 151 -1.75 2.20 12.15
CA GLY A 151 -1.45 0.88 11.60
C GLY A 151 -2.59 -0.12 11.69
N ASN A 152 -3.50 0.06 12.64
CA ASN A 152 -4.77 -0.66 12.71
C ASN A 152 -5.83 0.19 12.02
N SER A 153 -5.75 0.29 10.71
CA SER A 153 -6.69 1.09 9.96
C SER A 153 -8.13 0.85 10.40
N PRO A 154 -8.91 1.90 10.64
CA PRO A 154 -10.28 1.76 11.12
C PRO A 154 -11.25 1.26 10.05
N TYR A 155 -10.87 1.19 8.78
CA TYR A 155 -11.79 0.76 7.76
C TYR A 155 -11.97 -0.77 7.73
N ALA A 156 -13.18 -1.20 7.38
CA ALA A 156 -13.57 -2.60 7.45
C ALA A 156 -13.04 -3.43 6.28
N TYR A 157 -12.61 -2.78 5.21
CA TYR A 157 -12.10 -3.41 4.00
C TYR A 157 -10.98 -4.43 4.26
N ASP A 158 -10.04 -4.16 5.17
CA ASP A 158 -8.87 -5.00 5.38
C ASP A 158 -9.18 -6.36 5.99
N HIS A 159 -10.40 -6.54 6.49
CA HIS A 159 -10.80 -7.82 7.07
C HIS A 159 -10.82 -8.96 6.04
N ASP A 160 -11.29 -8.67 4.82
CA ASP A 160 -11.60 -9.71 3.85
C ASP A 160 -10.97 -9.54 2.47
N SER A 161 -10.26 -8.46 2.23
CA SER A 161 -9.73 -8.15 0.91
C SER A 161 -8.22 -7.96 0.93
N PRO A 162 -7.49 -8.49 -0.06
CA PRO A 162 -6.04 -8.39 -0.05
C PRO A 162 -5.58 -6.98 -0.43
N PHE A 163 -4.61 -6.46 0.33
CA PHE A 163 -3.88 -5.23 -0.04
C PHE A 163 -2.84 -5.47 -1.13
N PHE A 164 -2.27 -6.65 -1.14
CA PHE A 164 -1.21 -7.06 -2.07
C PHE A 164 -1.39 -8.53 -2.40
N VAL A 165 -1.27 -8.86 -3.68
CA VAL A 165 -1.38 -10.21 -4.21
C VAL A 165 -0.02 -10.60 -4.77
N ASP A 166 0.51 -11.73 -4.34
CA ASP A 166 1.71 -12.38 -4.88
C ASP A 166 1.37 -13.29 -6.06
N ASN A 167 2.39 -13.72 -6.80
CA ASN A 167 2.23 -14.54 -8.01
C ASN A 167 1.20 -13.95 -9.00
N PHE A 168 1.17 -12.63 -9.12
CA PHE A 168 0.09 -11.88 -9.76
C PHE A 168 0.52 -11.33 -11.13
N LEU A 169 -0.27 -11.63 -12.15
CA LEU A 169 -0.19 -11.02 -13.47
C LEU A 169 -1.26 -9.94 -13.57
N THR A 170 -0.89 -8.72 -13.96
CA THR A 170 -1.81 -7.59 -14.06
C THR A 170 -1.78 -6.97 -15.45
N TYR A 171 -2.92 -6.40 -15.83
CA TYR A 171 -3.05 -5.51 -16.97
C TYR A 171 -3.80 -4.25 -16.56
N GLN A 172 -3.27 -3.09 -16.93
CA GLN A 172 -3.90 -1.79 -16.70
C GLN A 172 -3.92 -0.98 -18.00
N LEU A 173 -5.06 -0.37 -18.29
CA LEU A 173 -5.25 0.51 -19.44
C LEU A 173 -5.96 1.78 -19.00
N VAL A 174 -5.44 2.94 -19.40
CA VAL A 174 -6.10 4.25 -19.22
C VAL A 174 -6.59 4.75 -20.57
N THR A 175 -7.89 5.06 -20.66
CA THR A 175 -8.54 5.58 -21.87
C THR A 175 -9.40 6.79 -21.52
N GLY A 176 -8.89 7.99 -21.80
CA GLY A 176 -9.54 9.23 -21.34
C GLY A 176 -9.61 9.25 -19.81
N ASN A 177 -10.81 9.36 -19.27
CA ASN A 177 -11.07 9.40 -17.84
C ASN A 177 -11.28 8.01 -17.21
N LEU A 178 -11.16 6.94 -17.97
CA LEU A 178 -11.38 5.57 -17.52
C LEU A 178 -10.06 4.84 -17.29
N THR A 179 -9.93 4.22 -16.13
CA THR A 179 -8.86 3.26 -15.81
C THR A 179 -9.45 1.87 -15.71
N TRP A 180 -8.99 0.96 -16.53
CA TRP A 180 -9.35 -0.45 -16.54
C TRP A 180 -8.22 -1.26 -15.91
N MET A 181 -8.56 -2.16 -15.01
CA MET A 181 -7.58 -3.08 -14.40
C MET A 181 -8.12 -4.50 -14.43
N ALA A 182 -7.22 -5.43 -14.75
CA ALA A 182 -7.46 -6.86 -14.66
C ALA A 182 -6.23 -7.54 -14.05
N GLY A 183 -6.45 -8.60 -13.27
CA GLY A 183 -5.36 -9.37 -12.70
C GLY A 183 -5.76 -10.81 -12.46
N ALA A 184 -4.78 -11.70 -12.49
CA ALA A 184 -4.94 -13.11 -12.18
C ALA A 184 -3.75 -13.60 -11.34
N GLN A 185 -4.02 -14.35 -10.28
CA GLN A 185 -3.02 -15.01 -9.46
C GLN A 185 -2.85 -16.46 -9.93
N PHE A 186 -1.60 -16.91 -9.95
CA PHE A 186 -1.22 -18.28 -10.29
C PHE A 186 -0.25 -18.79 -9.23
N ASP A 187 -0.75 -19.55 -8.27
CA ASP A 187 0.03 -20.12 -7.17
C ASP A 187 0.19 -21.64 -7.38
N GLY A 188 1.14 -22.01 -8.21
CA GLY A 188 1.41 -23.40 -8.57
C GLY A 188 1.88 -24.30 -7.42
N ASP A 189 2.21 -23.74 -6.26
CA ASP A 189 2.57 -24.51 -5.06
C ASP A 189 1.38 -25.34 -4.53
N LYS A 190 0.16 -24.97 -4.88
CA LYS A 190 -1.05 -25.74 -4.54
C LYS A 190 -1.33 -26.92 -5.48
N GLY A 191 -0.51 -27.07 -6.52
CA GLY A 191 -0.50 -28.26 -7.36
C GLY A 191 -1.64 -28.36 -8.38
N ASP A 192 -2.36 -27.28 -8.63
CA ASP A 192 -3.32 -27.20 -9.71
C ASP A 192 -2.80 -26.31 -10.86
N ASP A 193 -3.46 -26.39 -12.01
CA ASP A 193 -3.12 -25.66 -13.24
C ASP A 193 -4.10 -24.50 -13.53
N ALA A 194 -4.96 -24.16 -12.55
CA ALA A 194 -5.96 -23.10 -12.65
C ALA A 194 -5.46 -21.75 -12.09
N THR A 195 -6.28 -20.73 -12.24
CA THR A 195 -6.09 -19.44 -11.58
C THR A 195 -6.68 -19.49 -10.17
N ASP A 196 -5.88 -19.07 -9.17
CA ASP A 196 -6.32 -19.02 -7.76
C ASP A 196 -7.20 -17.80 -7.46
N MET A 197 -6.98 -16.70 -8.19
CA MET A 197 -7.74 -15.47 -8.06
C MET A 197 -7.87 -14.77 -9.40
N VAL A 198 -9.04 -14.17 -9.63
CA VAL A 198 -9.28 -13.20 -10.71
C VAL A 198 -9.80 -11.91 -10.11
N ASN A 199 -9.21 -10.79 -10.53
CA ASN A 199 -9.58 -9.46 -10.09
C ASN A 199 -9.79 -8.53 -11.28
N LEU A 200 -10.92 -7.85 -11.31
CA LEU A 200 -11.29 -6.90 -12.37
C LEU A 200 -11.74 -5.58 -11.75
N GLY A 201 -11.49 -4.47 -12.42
CA GLY A 201 -11.95 -3.18 -11.95
C GLY A 201 -11.98 -2.12 -13.02
N VAL A 202 -12.81 -1.11 -12.78
CA VAL A 202 -12.90 0.11 -13.57
C VAL A 202 -13.01 1.31 -12.65
N GLY A 203 -12.19 2.32 -12.91
CA GLY A 203 -12.23 3.64 -12.26
C GLY A 203 -12.61 4.70 -13.29
N TYR A 204 -13.37 5.69 -12.88
CA TYR A 204 -13.71 6.87 -13.65
C TYR A 204 -13.34 8.11 -12.87
N ASP A 205 -12.43 8.92 -13.43
CA ASP A 205 -11.91 10.13 -12.83
C ASP A 205 -12.29 11.33 -13.69
N ILE A 206 -13.03 12.29 -13.13
CA ILE A 206 -13.35 13.55 -13.78
C ILE A 206 -13.26 14.70 -12.77
N ASP A 207 -12.40 15.68 -13.07
CA ASP A 207 -12.10 16.79 -12.17
C ASP A 207 -11.76 16.28 -10.75
N ASN A 208 -12.62 16.53 -9.78
CA ASN A 208 -12.47 16.17 -8.39
C ASN A 208 -13.29 14.92 -7.97
N LEU A 209 -13.92 14.24 -8.93
CA LEU A 209 -14.76 13.06 -8.70
C LEU A 209 -14.02 11.79 -9.10
N HIS A 210 -14.01 10.81 -8.22
CA HIS A 210 -13.65 9.42 -8.52
C HIS A 210 -14.84 8.50 -8.29
N ILE A 211 -15.08 7.58 -9.21
CA ILE A 211 -16.02 6.46 -9.07
C ILE A 211 -15.27 5.20 -9.44
N GLY A 212 -15.19 4.25 -8.51
CA GLY A 212 -14.51 2.97 -8.70
C GLY A 212 -15.45 1.79 -8.48
N ILE A 213 -15.28 0.74 -9.28
CA ILE A 213 -15.92 -0.56 -9.11
C ILE A 213 -14.85 -1.63 -9.25
N GLY A 214 -14.85 -2.61 -8.34
CA GLY A 214 -13.93 -3.73 -8.35
C GLY A 214 -14.68 -5.05 -8.08
N TYR A 215 -14.24 -6.10 -8.74
CA TYR A 215 -14.69 -7.47 -8.52
C TYR A 215 -13.50 -8.37 -8.32
N ILE A 216 -13.57 -9.22 -7.31
CA ILE A 216 -12.57 -10.23 -7.02
C ILE A 216 -13.26 -11.58 -6.76
N THR A 217 -12.69 -12.64 -7.29
CA THR A 217 -13.05 -14.02 -6.93
C THR A 217 -11.76 -14.78 -6.66
N GLN A 218 -11.74 -15.57 -5.59
CA GLN A 218 -10.56 -16.32 -5.16
C GLN A 218 -10.94 -17.66 -4.59
N ASN A 219 -10.09 -18.64 -4.83
CA ASN A 219 -10.19 -19.94 -4.17
C ASN A 219 -9.79 -19.78 -2.70
N THR A 220 -10.53 -20.38 -1.80
CA THR A 220 -10.30 -20.28 -0.36
C THR A 220 -10.61 -21.61 0.33
N ALA A 221 -10.24 -21.70 1.60
CA ALA A 221 -10.67 -22.80 2.46
C ALA A 221 -11.11 -22.23 3.82
N ASP A 222 -12.12 -22.84 4.42
CA ASP A 222 -12.55 -22.47 5.76
C ASP A 222 -11.52 -22.90 6.83
N GLN A 223 -11.77 -22.54 8.10
CA GLN A 223 -10.88 -22.88 9.22
C GLN A 223 -10.71 -24.39 9.43
N GLN A 224 -11.59 -25.22 8.89
CA GLN A 224 -11.55 -26.68 8.91
C GLN A 224 -10.86 -27.26 7.66
N GLY A 225 -10.44 -26.42 6.71
CA GLY A 225 -9.82 -26.82 5.45
C GLY A 225 -10.83 -27.30 4.40
N VAL A 226 -12.11 -26.94 4.55
CA VAL A 226 -13.12 -27.20 3.50
C VAL A 226 -12.95 -26.15 2.41
N GLU A 227 -12.72 -26.62 1.19
CA GLU A 227 -12.51 -25.78 0.00
C GLU A 227 -13.77 -25.01 -0.41
N GLY A 228 -13.58 -23.92 -1.13
CA GLY A 228 -14.65 -23.07 -1.61
C GLY A 228 -14.13 -21.89 -2.42
N ASP A 229 -15.03 -20.98 -2.72
CA ASP A 229 -14.68 -19.70 -3.36
C ASP A 229 -15.32 -18.50 -2.64
N ASP A 230 -14.58 -17.40 -2.63
CA ASP A 230 -15.07 -16.09 -2.19
C ASP A 230 -15.22 -15.16 -3.38
N LYS A 231 -16.30 -14.38 -3.38
CA LYS A 231 -16.57 -13.35 -4.40
C LYS A 231 -16.86 -12.03 -3.71
N THR A 232 -16.16 -10.99 -4.10
CA THR A 232 -16.41 -9.64 -3.58
C THR A 232 -16.68 -8.70 -4.74
N LEU A 233 -17.80 -8.00 -4.67
CA LEU A 233 -18.12 -6.86 -5.53
C LEU A 233 -18.12 -5.60 -4.69
N GLY A 234 -17.27 -4.63 -5.03
CA GLY A 234 -17.16 -3.37 -4.29
C GLY A 234 -17.25 -2.16 -5.18
N GLY A 235 -17.65 -1.05 -4.59
CA GLY A 235 -17.66 0.25 -5.25
C GLY A 235 -17.34 1.38 -4.30
N VAL A 236 -16.83 2.48 -4.85
CA VAL A 236 -16.53 3.72 -4.13
C VAL A 236 -16.95 4.93 -4.94
N VAL A 237 -17.39 5.95 -4.23
CA VAL A 237 -17.51 7.32 -4.76
C VAL A 237 -16.70 8.22 -3.84
N ALA A 238 -15.78 9.00 -4.40
CA ALA A 238 -14.98 9.98 -3.67
C ALA A 238 -15.04 11.33 -4.39
N TYR A 239 -15.16 12.40 -3.62
CA TYR A 239 -15.26 13.75 -4.15
C TYR A 239 -14.52 14.77 -3.27
N THR A 240 -13.74 15.65 -3.92
CA THR A 240 -13.14 16.81 -3.27
C THR A 240 -13.90 18.07 -3.68
N PHE A 241 -14.55 18.72 -2.73
CA PHE A 241 -15.29 19.96 -2.94
C PHE A 241 -14.35 21.16 -3.16
N SER A 242 -14.89 22.25 -3.69
CA SER A 242 -14.12 23.48 -3.95
C SER A 242 -13.56 24.17 -2.69
N ASN A 243 -14.00 23.79 -1.51
CA ASN A 243 -13.50 24.22 -0.20
C ASN A 243 -12.56 23.19 0.43
N ASP A 244 -11.98 22.29 -0.37
CA ASP A 244 -11.08 21.21 0.03
C ASP A 244 -11.67 20.17 1.00
N LEU A 245 -12.99 20.14 1.18
CA LEU A 245 -13.66 19.05 1.86
C LEU A 245 -13.59 17.79 0.99
N TYR A 246 -12.95 16.75 1.47
CA TYR A 246 -12.94 15.42 0.86
C TYR A 246 -13.98 14.52 1.51
N LEU A 247 -14.76 13.82 0.71
CA LEU A 247 -15.70 12.79 1.13
C LEU A 247 -15.53 11.54 0.28
N ALA A 248 -15.51 10.37 0.91
CA ALA A 248 -15.56 9.08 0.21
C ALA A 248 -16.50 8.12 0.93
N VAL A 249 -17.19 7.30 0.15
CA VAL A 249 -18.02 6.19 0.64
C VAL A 249 -17.74 4.98 -0.21
N SER A 250 -17.37 3.87 0.43
CA SER A 250 -17.15 2.57 -0.18
C SER A 250 -18.09 1.54 0.41
N TYR A 251 -18.65 0.70 -0.45
CA TYR A 251 -19.44 -0.47 -0.04
C TYR A 251 -18.99 -1.70 -0.80
N GLN A 252 -18.91 -2.82 -0.10
CA GLN A 252 -18.58 -4.12 -0.68
C GLN A 252 -19.56 -5.18 -0.21
N ASP A 253 -20.01 -5.99 -1.13
CA ASP A 253 -20.76 -7.23 -0.89
C ASP A 253 -19.83 -8.41 -1.11
N LYS A 254 -19.79 -9.34 -0.15
CA LYS A 254 -18.96 -10.53 -0.20
C LYS A 254 -19.80 -11.78 -0.05
N GLN A 255 -19.56 -12.73 -0.93
CA GLN A 255 -20.21 -14.05 -0.93
C GLN A 255 -19.16 -15.11 -0.63
N TYR A 256 -19.45 -15.95 0.35
CA TYR A 256 -18.63 -17.07 0.73
C TYR A 256 -19.37 -18.35 0.34
N ASN A 257 -18.78 -19.15 -0.56
CA ASN A 257 -19.37 -20.38 -1.06
C ASN A 257 -18.39 -21.52 -0.78
N TYR A 258 -18.62 -22.25 0.30
CA TYR A 258 -17.81 -23.39 0.66
C TYR A 258 -18.49 -24.70 0.26
N ASP A 259 -17.70 -25.74 0.03
CA ASP A 259 -18.16 -27.06 -0.28
C ASP A 259 -18.97 -27.69 0.87
N ALA A 260 -19.64 -28.83 0.58
CA ALA A 260 -20.42 -29.55 1.57
C ALA A 260 -19.54 -30.06 2.71
N GLY A 261 -19.85 -29.63 3.94
CA GLY A 261 -19.08 -29.95 5.15
C GLY A 261 -18.68 -28.72 5.96
N SER A 262 -18.62 -27.54 5.33
CA SER A 262 -18.43 -26.30 6.06
C SER A 262 -19.67 -25.92 6.86
N MET A 263 -19.45 -25.48 8.12
CA MET A 263 -20.53 -24.89 8.94
C MET A 263 -20.91 -23.48 8.46
N ASN A 264 -20.06 -22.85 7.65
CA ASN A 264 -20.22 -21.49 7.13
C ASN A 264 -20.60 -21.46 5.65
N LYS A 265 -21.20 -22.54 5.16
CA LYS A 265 -21.60 -22.66 3.78
C LYS A 265 -22.59 -21.55 3.36
N ASP A 266 -22.36 -20.99 2.18
CA ASP A 266 -23.27 -20.07 1.49
C ASP A 266 -23.72 -18.88 2.38
N ARG A 267 -22.78 -18.09 2.88
CA ARG A 267 -23.07 -16.85 3.61
C ARG A 267 -22.71 -15.61 2.79
N SER A 268 -23.32 -14.48 3.13
CA SER A 268 -23.03 -13.17 2.54
C SER A 268 -22.63 -12.19 3.61
N GLY A 269 -21.44 -11.60 3.46
CA GLY A 269 -20.92 -10.50 4.29
C GLY A 269 -20.99 -9.16 3.58
N SER A 270 -20.66 -8.10 4.29
CA SER A 270 -20.55 -6.76 3.70
C SER A 270 -19.59 -5.88 4.48
N THR A 271 -18.97 -4.93 3.78
CA THR A 271 -18.23 -3.82 4.39
C THR A 271 -18.81 -2.49 3.92
N LEU A 272 -18.88 -1.53 4.84
CA LEU A 272 -19.17 -0.13 4.56
C LEU A 272 -18.05 0.71 5.17
N ASP A 273 -17.43 1.55 4.36
CA ASP A 273 -16.41 2.49 4.80
C ASP A 273 -16.76 3.90 4.35
N THR A 274 -16.61 4.86 5.25
CA THR A 274 -16.77 6.28 4.94
C THR A 274 -15.53 7.04 5.39
N ALA A 275 -15.15 8.03 4.63
CA ALA A 275 -14.01 8.87 4.94
C ALA A 275 -14.31 10.34 4.64
N LEU A 276 -13.99 11.21 5.59
CA LEU A 276 -14.06 12.65 5.46
C LEU A 276 -12.70 13.24 5.83
N ALA A 277 -12.21 14.20 5.07
CA ALA A 277 -11.06 15.01 5.45
C ALA A 277 -11.32 16.48 5.14
N TYR A 278 -10.99 17.37 6.08
CA TYR A 278 -11.22 18.80 5.92
C TYR A 278 -10.05 19.61 6.51
N PRO A 279 -9.43 20.52 5.74
CA PRO A 279 -8.45 21.47 6.26
C PRO A 279 -9.20 22.51 7.12
N ILE A 280 -8.83 22.60 8.39
CA ILE A 280 -9.44 23.57 9.34
C ILE A 280 -8.63 24.84 9.48
N PHE A 281 -7.31 24.77 9.23
CA PHE A 281 -6.34 25.86 9.13
C PHE A 281 -5.29 25.47 8.10
N ASP A 282 -4.37 26.39 7.78
CA ASP A 282 -3.35 26.19 6.75
C ASP A 282 -2.58 24.86 6.90
N ASP A 283 -2.16 24.55 8.15
CA ASP A 283 -1.35 23.38 8.46
C ASP A 283 -2.15 22.25 9.16
N TYR A 284 -3.45 22.43 9.41
CA TYR A 284 -4.24 21.47 10.19
C TYR A 284 -5.36 20.87 9.38
N LYS A 285 -5.53 19.55 9.55
CA LYS A 285 -6.60 18.78 8.92
C LYS A 285 -7.30 17.91 9.95
N ILE A 286 -8.63 17.88 9.90
CA ILE A 286 -9.43 16.89 10.62
C ILE A 286 -9.87 15.79 9.66
N LYS A 287 -9.84 14.54 10.13
CA LYS A 287 -10.42 13.40 9.41
C LYS A 287 -11.42 12.69 10.29
N LEU A 288 -12.50 12.24 9.68
CA LEU A 288 -13.53 11.44 10.33
C LEU A 288 -13.81 10.23 9.44
N GLY A 289 -14.03 9.07 10.05
CA GLY A 289 -14.42 7.84 9.37
C GLY A 289 -15.46 7.09 10.17
N TYR A 290 -16.38 6.46 9.46
CA TYR A 290 -17.26 5.45 9.99
C TYR A 290 -17.11 4.19 9.14
N PHE A 291 -17.09 3.04 9.78
CA PHE A 291 -16.95 1.76 9.13
C PHE A 291 -17.85 0.71 9.77
N GLN A 292 -18.25 -0.27 8.97
CA GLN A 292 -19.04 -1.42 9.42
C GLN A 292 -18.59 -2.67 8.64
N PHE A 293 -18.38 -3.75 9.37
CA PHE A 293 -18.15 -5.07 8.84
C PHE A 293 -19.23 -6.04 9.32
N LYS A 294 -19.76 -6.85 8.40
CA LYS A 294 -20.66 -7.97 8.66
C LYS A 294 -20.12 -9.21 7.98
N ASP A 295 -19.87 -10.23 8.74
CA ASP A 295 -19.34 -11.48 8.22
C ASP A 295 -20.43 -12.40 7.60
N GLY A 296 -21.69 -12.19 7.96
CA GLY A 296 -22.84 -12.89 7.41
C GLY A 296 -23.18 -14.24 8.06
N ILE A 297 -22.51 -14.61 9.15
CA ILE A 297 -22.88 -15.80 9.93
C ILE A 297 -24.17 -15.50 10.71
N LYS A 298 -25.26 -16.22 10.40
CA LYS A 298 -26.61 -15.90 10.90
C LYS A 298 -26.77 -16.02 12.41
N ASP A 299 -26.13 -17.00 13.01
CA ASP A 299 -26.31 -17.32 14.44
C ASP A 299 -25.10 -16.91 15.31
N ASN A 300 -24.11 -16.26 14.73
CA ASN A 300 -22.91 -15.82 15.43
C ASN A 300 -22.35 -14.55 14.79
N THR A 301 -22.64 -13.41 15.39
CA THR A 301 -22.16 -12.09 14.95
C THR A 301 -20.86 -11.65 15.66
N SER A 302 -20.10 -12.62 16.22
CA SER A 302 -18.86 -12.29 16.97
C SER A 302 -17.76 -11.66 16.12
N ALA A 303 -17.82 -11.82 14.81
CA ALA A 303 -16.90 -11.15 13.87
C ALA A 303 -17.43 -9.77 13.41
N ASP A 304 -18.73 -9.51 13.59
CA ASP A 304 -19.33 -8.27 13.16
C ASP A 304 -18.90 -7.11 14.05
N TYR A 305 -18.55 -6.00 13.42
CA TYR A 305 -18.19 -4.77 14.15
C TYR A 305 -18.60 -3.53 13.35
N ASN A 306 -18.74 -2.44 14.07
CA ASN A 306 -18.77 -1.10 13.51
C ASN A 306 -17.90 -0.17 14.36
N GLY A 307 -17.59 0.99 13.84
CA GLY A 307 -16.79 1.93 14.60
C GLY A 307 -16.56 3.24 13.87
N PHE A 308 -15.80 4.08 14.50
CA PHE A 308 -15.41 5.35 13.90
C PHE A 308 -13.97 5.70 14.23
N ASN A 309 -13.42 6.57 13.40
CA ASN A 309 -12.11 7.17 13.60
C ASN A 309 -12.24 8.68 13.57
N THR A 310 -11.50 9.35 14.46
CA THR A 310 -11.33 10.80 14.45
C THR A 310 -9.86 11.13 14.53
N THR A 311 -9.35 11.85 13.54
CA THR A 311 -7.93 12.22 13.45
C THR A 311 -7.78 13.72 13.34
N LEU A 312 -6.91 14.29 14.15
CA LEU A 312 -6.36 15.64 13.97
C LEU A 312 -4.94 15.54 13.47
N GLU A 313 -4.66 16.12 12.32
CA GLU A 313 -3.32 16.19 11.72
C GLU A 313 -2.77 17.61 11.74
N TRP A 314 -1.48 17.73 12.02
CA TRP A 314 -0.66 18.90 11.80
C TRP A 314 0.40 18.58 10.75
N ASN A 315 0.40 19.33 9.65
CA ASN A 315 1.29 19.16 8.51
C ASN A 315 2.18 20.42 8.35
N PRO A 316 3.23 20.58 9.17
CA PRO A 316 4.07 21.79 9.14
C PRO A 316 4.79 22.00 7.81
N VAL A 317 5.02 20.92 7.08
CA VAL A 317 5.53 20.88 5.69
C VAL A 317 4.95 19.62 5.00
N ASP A 318 4.97 19.58 3.69
CA ASP A 318 4.30 18.54 2.87
C ASP A 318 4.71 17.11 3.21
N ASN A 319 5.95 16.92 3.66
CA ASN A 319 6.51 15.59 3.92
C ASN A 319 6.59 15.22 5.40
N VAL A 320 6.07 16.07 6.29
CA VAL A 320 6.02 15.82 7.74
C VAL A 320 4.59 15.94 8.23
N ARG A 321 4.17 14.95 9.00
CA ARG A 321 2.85 14.89 9.61
C ARG A 321 2.96 14.46 11.08
N VAL A 322 2.28 15.18 11.95
CA VAL A 322 2.02 14.77 13.34
C VAL A 322 0.52 14.58 13.48
N HIS A 323 0.07 13.53 14.13
CA HIS A 323 -1.36 13.27 14.27
C HIS A 323 -1.71 12.80 15.67
N LEU A 324 -2.92 13.14 16.07
CA LEU A 324 -3.63 12.54 17.20
C LEU A 324 -4.86 11.85 16.63
N GLU A 325 -5.03 10.56 16.92
CA GLU A 325 -6.09 9.73 16.36
C GLU A 325 -6.80 8.96 17.47
N TYR A 326 -8.12 8.95 17.43
CA TYR A 326 -8.99 8.14 18.27
C TYR A 326 -9.73 7.14 17.39
N LEU A 327 -9.65 5.87 17.75
CA LEU A 327 -10.35 4.76 17.12
C LEU A 327 -11.28 4.12 18.14
N ASP A 328 -12.53 3.87 17.73
CA ASP A 328 -13.52 3.08 18.42
C ASP A 328 -13.96 1.92 17.54
N LYS A 329 -13.97 0.69 18.10
CA LYS A 329 -14.55 -0.49 17.47
C LYS A 329 -15.55 -1.13 18.42
N SER A 330 -16.79 -1.21 18.00
CA SER A 330 -17.88 -1.82 18.75
C SER A 330 -18.27 -3.14 18.12
N TYR A 331 -18.30 -4.19 18.92
CA TYR A 331 -18.64 -5.56 18.52
C TYR A 331 -19.97 -5.99 19.11
N ASP A 332 -20.73 -6.81 18.40
CA ASP A 332 -22.05 -7.25 18.83
C ASP A 332 -22.01 -8.20 20.05
N ASN A 333 -20.96 -9.04 20.14
CA ASN A 333 -20.89 -10.14 21.10
C ASN A 333 -19.57 -10.23 21.88
N ARG A 334 -18.79 -9.17 21.93
CA ARG A 334 -17.60 -9.03 22.77
C ARG A 334 -17.41 -7.59 23.20
N ASP A 335 -16.51 -7.34 24.12
CA ASP A 335 -16.17 -6.00 24.57
C ASP A 335 -15.59 -5.16 23.42
N ASN A 336 -15.75 -3.86 23.50
CA ASN A 336 -15.31 -2.91 22.49
C ASN A 336 -13.81 -2.65 22.59
N ASP A 337 -13.17 -2.35 21.47
CA ASP A 337 -11.79 -1.91 21.43
C ASP A 337 -11.73 -0.38 21.25
N HIS A 338 -10.87 0.28 22.05
CA HIS A 338 -10.61 1.71 21.92
C HIS A 338 -9.11 1.96 21.78
N ALA A 339 -8.74 2.96 20.98
CA ALA A 339 -7.35 3.36 20.87
C ALA A 339 -7.20 4.87 20.80
N VAL A 340 -6.23 5.41 21.53
CA VAL A 340 -5.74 6.79 21.37
C VAL A 340 -4.30 6.72 20.91
N THR A 341 -4.00 7.32 19.78
CA THR A 341 -2.67 7.24 19.17
C THR A 341 -2.16 8.64 18.86
N ILE A 342 -0.94 8.94 19.30
CA ILE A 342 -0.14 10.05 18.80
C ILE A 342 0.94 9.49 17.88
N GLY A 343 1.11 10.06 16.71
CA GLY A 343 2.05 9.55 15.73
C GLY A 343 2.76 10.65 14.95
N PHE A 344 3.88 10.25 14.38
CA PHE A 344 4.69 11.04 13.49
C PHE A 344 4.86 10.31 12.17
N ARG A 345 4.80 11.04 11.06
CA ARG A 345 5.09 10.50 9.74
C ARG A 345 6.04 11.42 9.01
N TYR A 346 7.11 10.83 8.49
CA TYR A 346 8.05 11.49 7.61
C TYR A 346 8.13 10.72 6.30
N ASP A 347 7.71 11.36 5.21
CA ASP A 347 7.81 10.82 3.86
C ASP A 347 9.06 11.41 3.16
N PHE A 348 9.81 10.58 2.48
CA PHE A 348 10.99 11.02 1.72
C PHE A 348 11.01 10.38 0.34
N SER A 349 11.54 11.11 -0.64
CA SER A 349 11.83 10.57 -1.96
C SER A 349 13.04 11.26 -2.57
N LEU A 350 13.88 10.49 -3.25
CA LEU A 350 15.03 10.94 -4.03
C LEU A 350 14.92 10.32 -5.40
N THR A 351 15.01 11.13 -6.44
CA THR A 351 14.90 10.67 -7.83
C THR A 351 16.13 11.09 -8.63
N TRP A 352 16.72 10.13 -9.31
CA TRP A 352 17.82 10.32 -10.23
C TRP A 352 17.34 10.08 -11.66
N HIS A 353 17.80 10.92 -12.58
CA HIS A 353 17.53 10.82 -14.00
C HIS A 353 18.84 10.52 -14.72
N GLY A 354 18.82 9.51 -15.60
CA GLY A 354 19.95 9.10 -16.44
C GLY A 354 19.90 9.71 -17.83
#